data_9d4c94e6f44c2eacf531bb1bef885cb8
#
_entry.id   9d4c94e6f44c2eacf531bb1bef885cb8
#
_cell.length_a   1.000
_cell.length_b   1.000
_cell.length_c   1.000
_cell.angle_alpha   90.00
_cell.angle_beta   90.00
_cell.angle_gamma   90.00
#
_symmetry.space_group_name_H-M   'P 1'
#
loop_
_entity.id
_entity.type
_entity.pdbx_description
1 polymer ?
#
loop_
_entity_poly.entity_id
_entity_poly.type
_entity_poly.pdbx_seq_one_letter_code
_entity_poly.pdbx_strand_id
1 'polypeptide(L)'
;MTEAIEIRKIVPPVFEPVNLGERILCYRPMKHGMPHFGIEQVGSKVIAHNYGHGGSGWTLGPGSAKYVNSLLIKSPLAKELSDKSIPIAIIGAGLVGLFTAYDLVIRGYSNITIYAEKLDSLASHYAGGLLAPVSMDNDHEMQPIIDQIGIDAYRFYDGVARDKNDDFKKGARLVPSYFNSRKDSGLEPYVGKVMRPAKDVVLDFGNGTTRQMVAYDDGIFMNTALLMAELHDFINTHHIKIIVGKINAFDELKEKFIFNCSGLGSIELAKDTTLVPVQGHLIMLKNQAPENMNYMILVYFGMGKTEADQNVERSFYIFPKHLPDSAPQDIGVIGGTFIEGGSPDKPNNKEYDLIIEQANAFFGLK
;
A
#
# COMPACT_ATOMS: atom_id res chain seq x y z
N MET A 1 -8.56 -33.22 -21.10
CA MET A 1 -7.14 -33.42 -20.78
C MET A 1 -6.84 -32.47 -19.63
N THR A 2 -6.57 -32.97 -18.45
CA THR A 2 -6.08 -32.14 -17.34
C THR A 2 -4.69 -31.63 -17.73
N GLU A 3 -4.54 -30.32 -17.92
CA GLU A 3 -3.20 -29.74 -18.10
C GLU A 3 -2.32 -30.15 -16.93
N ALA A 4 -1.07 -30.55 -17.23
CA ALA A 4 -0.10 -30.86 -16.19
C ALA A 4 0.17 -29.59 -15.38
N ILE A 5 0.15 -29.71 -14.05
CA ILE A 5 0.44 -28.57 -13.16
C ILE A 5 1.88 -28.10 -13.43
N GLU A 6 2.04 -26.81 -13.68
CA GLU A 6 3.34 -26.17 -13.91
C GLU A 6 4.20 -26.20 -12.62
N ILE A 7 5.44 -26.68 -12.73
CA ILE A 7 6.41 -26.65 -11.62
C ILE A 7 7.35 -25.47 -11.83
N ARG A 8 7.48 -24.62 -10.82
CA ARG A 8 8.34 -23.42 -10.82
C ARG A 8 9.42 -23.55 -9.75
N LYS A 9 10.67 -23.47 -10.16
CA LYS A 9 11.80 -23.44 -9.23
C LYS A 9 11.94 -22.05 -8.62
N ILE A 10 11.96 -22.00 -7.30
CA ILE A 10 12.19 -20.79 -6.51
C ILE A 10 13.38 -21.05 -5.59
N VAL A 11 14.34 -20.14 -5.58
CA VAL A 11 15.45 -20.21 -4.62
C VAL A 11 14.97 -19.54 -3.33
N PRO A 12 14.93 -20.28 -2.20
CA PRO A 12 14.59 -19.69 -0.91
C PRO A 12 15.59 -18.59 -0.51
N PRO A 13 15.14 -17.56 0.19
CA PRO A 13 16.07 -16.61 0.83
C PRO A 13 16.87 -17.28 1.95
N VAL A 14 17.95 -16.64 2.36
CA VAL A 14 18.73 -17.04 3.52
C VAL A 14 18.28 -16.23 4.72
N PHE A 15 17.95 -16.90 5.84
CA PHE A 15 17.46 -16.27 7.08
C PHE A 15 18.44 -16.39 8.25
N GLU A 16 19.73 -16.58 7.97
CA GLU A 16 20.78 -16.53 9.00
C GLU A 16 20.84 -15.13 9.65
N PRO A 17 21.30 -14.98 10.90
CA PRO A 17 21.34 -13.69 11.58
C PRO A 17 22.04 -12.57 10.79
N VAL A 18 23.07 -12.89 10.01
CA VAL A 18 23.79 -11.95 9.14
C VAL A 18 22.95 -11.49 7.94
N ASN A 19 21.89 -12.23 7.61
CA ASN A 19 20.99 -11.96 6.50
C ASN A 19 19.71 -11.22 6.94
N LEU A 20 19.54 -11.03 8.25
CA LEU A 20 18.42 -10.27 8.81
C LEU A 20 18.83 -8.81 9.03
N GLY A 21 18.03 -7.92 8.49
CA GLY A 21 18.25 -6.48 8.57
C GLY A 21 17.38 -5.81 9.62
N GLU A 22 16.95 -4.60 9.31
CA GLU A 22 16.13 -3.78 10.20
C GLU A 22 14.78 -4.44 10.50
N ARG A 23 14.38 -4.41 11.78
CA ARG A 23 13.04 -4.77 12.24
C ARG A 23 12.17 -3.52 12.25
N ILE A 24 11.12 -3.51 11.45
CA ILE A 24 10.26 -2.36 11.24
C ILE A 24 8.91 -2.63 11.89
N LEU A 25 8.46 -1.69 12.71
CA LEU A 25 7.12 -1.63 13.26
C LEU A 25 6.34 -0.51 12.59
N CYS A 26 5.21 -0.82 12.01
CA CYS A 26 4.37 0.16 11.34
C CYS A 26 2.91 0.10 11.82
N TYR A 27 2.19 1.22 11.62
CA TYR A 27 0.78 1.35 11.95
C TYR A 27 0.02 1.76 10.69
N ARG A 28 -0.83 0.86 10.22
CA ARG A 28 -1.65 1.07 9.02
C ARG A 28 -2.94 1.78 9.43
N PRO A 29 -3.37 2.84 8.73
CA PRO A 29 -4.63 3.51 9.00
C PRO A 29 -5.79 2.68 8.39
N MET A 30 -6.46 1.86 9.17
CA MET A 30 -7.60 1.06 8.70
C MET A 30 -8.91 1.69 9.19
N LYS A 31 -9.84 1.86 8.28
CA LYS A 31 -11.20 2.26 8.61
C LYS A 31 -12.13 1.06 8.44
N HIS A 32 -12.97 0.82 9.45
CA HIS A 32 -14.01 -0.22 9.36
C HIS A 32 -15.05 0.13 8.31
N GLY A 33 -15.49 -0.87 7.56
CA GLY A 33 -16.53 -0.82 6.55
C GLY A 33 -16.06 -0.38 5.16
N MET A 34 -15.18 0.60 5.05
CA MET A 34 -14.54 1.06 3.80
C MET A 34 -13.59 2.22 4.10
N PRO A 35 -12.52 2.43 3.30
CA PRO A 35 -11.79 3.70 3.30
C PRO A 35 -12.76 4.89 3.13
N HIS A 36 -12.47 6.01 3.75
CA HIS A 36 -13.35 7.17 3.65
C HIS A 36 -13.16 7.86 2.31
N PHE A 37 -14.09 7.64 1.40
CA PHE A 37 -14.21 8.31 0.11
C PHE A 37 -15.49 9.15 0.11
N GLY A 38 -15.41 10.39 0.60
CA GLY A 38 -16.60 11.20 0.80
C GLY A 38 -16.35 12.68 0.65
N ILE A 39 -17.45 13.42 0.40
CA ILE A 39 -17.45 14.88 0.33
C ILE A 39 -18.41 15.40 1.40
N GLU A 40 -17.94 16.30 2.23
CA GLU A 40 -18.79 16.99 3.21
C GLU A 40 -18.56 18.50 3.19
N GLN A 41 -19.53 19.25 3.71
CA GLN A 41 -19.40 20.66 3.97
C GLN A 41 -19.27 20.91 5.47
N VAL A 42 -18.16 21.54 5.87
CA VAL A 42 -17.88 21.92 7.26
C VAL A 42 -17.76 23.45 7.31
N GLY A 43 -18.80 24.12 7.78
CA GLY A 43 -18.88 25.59 7.73
C GLY A 43 -18.77 26.10 6.30
N SER A 44 -17.77 26.94 6.03
CA SER A 44 -17.49 27.47 4.68
C SER A 44 -16.58 26.58 3.84
N LYS A 45 -16.06 25.48 4.40
CA LYS A 45 -15.13 24.55 3.74
C LYS A 45 -15.87 23.40 3.07
N VAL A 46 -15.31 22.90 1.97
CA VAL A 46 -15.73 21.67 1.31
C VAL A 46 -14.58 20.67 1.43
N ILE A 47 -14.81 19.61 2.17
CA ILE A 47 -13.81 18.61 2.51
C ILE A 47 -14.00 17.36 1.65
N ALA A 48 -12.97 16.93 0.98
CA ALA A 48 -12.90 15.65 0.28
C ALA A 48 -12.02 14.68 1.09
N HIS A 49 -12.60 13.62 1.62
CA HIS A 49 -11.90 12.63 2.43
C HIS A 49 -11.31 11.52 1.55
N ASN A 50 -10.05 11.18 1.79
CA ASN A 50 -9.35 10.07 1.14
C ASN A 50 -8.34 9.45 2.13
N TYR A 51 -8.83 8.60 3.04
CA TYR A 51 -8.01 7.96 4.07
C TYR A 51 -8.60 6.61 4.52
N GLY A 52 -7.86 5.88 5.35
CA GLY A 52 -8.37 4.65 5.97
C GLY A 52 -8.17 3.39 5.16
N HIS A 53 -7.19 3.35 4.25
CA HIS A 53 -6.93 2.27 3.29
C HIS A 53 -6.34 0.99 3.92
N GLY A 54 -6.10 0.95 5.24
CA GLY A 54 -5.48 -0.20 5.89
C GLY A 54 -4.12 -0.57 5.28
N GLY A 55 -3.95 -1.84 4.95
CA GLY A 55 -2.76 -2.35 4.27
C GLY A 55 -2.70 -2.09 2.77
N SER A 56 -3.79 -1.62 2.16
CA SER A 56 -3.92 -1.46 0.70
C SER A 56 -3.68 -0.04 0.18
N GLY A 57 -3.07 0.83 0.98
CA GLY A 57 -2.83 2.22 0.58
C GLY A 57 -2.12 2.34 -0.76
N TRP A 58 -1.01 1.63 -0.97
CA TRP A 58 -0.30 1.63 -2.24
C TRP A 58 -1.11 1.00 -3.37
N THR A 59 -1.76 -0.13 -3.12
CA THR A 59 -2.61 -0.82 -4.10
C THR A 59 -3.70 0.09 -4.65
N LEU A 60 -4.33 0.91 -3.80
CA LEU A 60 -5.46 1.76 -4.17
C LEU A 60 -5.08 3.22 -4.46
N GLY A 61 -3.90 3.67 -4.04
CA GLY A 61 -3.51 5.08 -3.99
C GLY A 61 -3.83 5.90 -5.24
N PRO A 62 -3.29 5.57 -6.43
CA PRO A 62 -3.59 6.33 -7.65
C PRO A 62 -5.08 6.29 -8.03
N GLY A 63 -5.72 5.12 -7.86
CA GLY A 63 -7.15 4.95 -8.17
C GLY A 63 -8.04 5.72 -7.21
N SER A 64 -7.74 5.71 -5.89
CA SER A 64 -8.52 6.44 -4.89
C SER A 64 -8.39 7.95 -5.06
N ALA A 65 -7.18 8.45 -5.38
CA ALA A 65 -6.97 9.85 -5.71
C ALA A 65 -7.82 10.27 -6.92
N LYS A 66 -7.78 9.52 -8.01
CA LYS A 66 -8.61 9.76 -9.21
C LYS A 66 -10.10 9.75 -8.87
N TYR A 67 -10.53 8.79 -8.05
CA TYR A 67 -11.94 8.62 -7.65
C TYR A 67 -12.42 9.82 -6.81
N VAL A 68 -11.72 10.14 -5.72
CA VAL A 68 -12.12 11.23 -4.79
C VAL A 68 -12.02 12.60 -5.46
N ASN A 69 -10.98 12.86 -6.27
CA ASN A 69 -10.89 14.08 -7.07
C ASN A 69 -12.10 14.22 -8.01
N SER A 70 -12.52 13.11 -8.64
CA SER A 70 -13.70 13.12 -9.52
C SER A 70 -15.00 13.36 -8.74
N LEU A 71 -15.13 12.81 -7.52
CA LEU A 71 -16.27 13.09 -6.64
C LEU A 71 -16.36 14.57 -6.30
N LEU A 72 -15.26 15.19 -5.87
CA LEU A 72 -15.26 16.61 -5.52
C LEU A 72 -15.58 17.50 -6.73
N ILE A 73 -14.89 17.29 -7.85
CA ILE A 73 -15.05 18.12 -9.06
C ILE A 73 -16.49 18.06 -9.61
N LYS A 74 -17.16 16.91 -9.46
CA LYS A 74 -18.57 16.73 -9.89
C LYS A 74 -19.58 17.15 -8.84
N SER A 75 -19.14 17.47 -7.63
CA SER A 75 -20.03 17.88 -6.53
C SER A 75 -20.70 19.22 -6.81
N PRO A 76 -21.99 19.36 -6.53
CA PRO A 76 -22.67 20.66 -6.57
C PRO A 76 -22.04 21.70 -5.62
N LEU A 77 -21.33 21.24 -4.57
CA LEU A 77 -20.62 22.08 -3.60
C LEU A 77 -19.33 22.70 -4.16
N ALA A 78 -18.85 22.21 -5.30
CA ALA A 78 -17.53 22.55 -5.84
C ALA A 78 -17.60 23.15 -7.26
N LYS A 79 -18.69 23.83 -7.61
CA LYS A 79 -18.86 24.45 -8.94
C LYS A 79 -17.72 25.43 -9.30
N GLU A 80 -17.14 26.07 -8.30
CA GLU A 80 -16.03 27.02 -8.45
C GLU A 80 -14.75 26.32 -8.98
N LEU A 81 -14.60 25.01 -8.78
CA LEU A 81 -13.46 24.22 -9.31
C LEU A 81 -13.45 24.09 -10.85
N SER A 82 -14.42 24.68 -11.55
CA SER A 82 -14.30 24.94 -12.99
C SER A 82 -13.14 25.88 -13.30
N ASP A 83 -12.83 26.80 -12.41
CA ASP A 83 -11.60 27.61 -12.43
C ASP A 83 -10.43 26.79 -11.84
N LYS A 84 -9.44 26.49 -12.69
CA LYS A 84 -8.29 25.67 -12.33
C LYS A 84 -7.25 26.39 -11.46
N SER A 85 -7.39 27.71 -11.29
CA SER A 85 -6.51 28.54 -10.46
C SER A 85 -6.96 28.66 -9.00
N ILE A 86 -8.14 28.13 -8.66
CA ILE A 86 -8.67 28.19 -7.30
C ILE A 86 -7.72 27.47 -6.31
N PRO A 87 -7.43 28.08 -5.16
CA PRO A 87 -6.58 27.47 -4.14
C PRO A 87 -7.19 26.18 -3.58
N ILE A 88 -6.40 25.11 -3.56
CA ILE A 88 -6.75 23.80 -3.02
C ILE A 88 -5.73 23.43 -1.95
N ALA A 89 -6.20 22.98 -0.78
CA ALA A 89 -5.37 22.41 0.25
C ALA A 89 -5.44 20.88 0.25
N ILE A 90 -4.31 20.22 0.52
CA ILE A 90 -4.22 18.79 0.78
C ILE A 90 -3.58 18.61 2.16
N ILE A 91 -4.23 17.89 3.06
CA ILE A 91 -3.69 17.57 4.38
C ILE A 91 -3.11 16.14 4.35
N GLY A 92 -1.79 16.05 4.51
CA GLY A 92 -1.02 14.81 4.47
C GLY A 92 -0.11 14.70 3.25
N ALA A 93 1.18 14.41 3.49
CA ALA A 93 2.21 14.18 2.46
C ALA A 93 2.59 12.69 2.35
N GLY A 94 1.72 11.79 2.79
CA GLY A 94 1.82 10.37 2.48
C GLY A 94 1.42 10.10 1.02
N LEU A 95 1.56 8.84 0.59
CA LEU A 95 1.26 8.45 -0.81
C LEU A 95 -0.10 8.94 -1.31
N VAL A 96 -1.16 8.89 -0.46
CA VAL A 96 -2.51 9.28 -0.88
C VAL A 96 -2.61 10.78 -1.16
N GLY A 97 -2.00 11.61 -0.30
CA GLY A 97 -1.96 13.06 -0.52
C GLY A 97 -1.13 13.44 -1.74
N LEU A 98 0.01 12.78 -1.95
CA LEU A 98 0.87 13.02 -3.11
C LEU A 98 0.20 12.57 -4.42
N PHE A 99 -0.48 11.41 -4.46
CA PHE A 99 -1.26 11.00 -5.64
C PHE A 99 -2.48 11.90 -5.87
N THR A 100 -3.10 12.43 -4.79
CA THR A 100 -4.18 13.42 -4.91
C THR A 100 -3.67 14.68 -5.62
N ALA A 101 -2.49 15.18 -5.21
CA ALA A 101 -1.85 16.33 -5.87
C ALA A 101 -1.49 16.01 -7.33
N TYR A 102 -0.89 14.84 -7.58
CA TYR A 102 -0.55 14.36 -8.92
C TYR A 102 -1.77 14.39 -9.86
N ASP A 103 -2.87 13.73 -9.49
CA ASP A 103 -4.07 13.67 -10.33
C ASP A 103 -4.74 15.06 -10.51
N LEU A 104 -4.67 15.94 -9.52
CA LEU A 104 -5.14 17.33 -9.65
C LEU A 104 -4.32 18.10 -10.68
N VAL A 105 -2.98 17.97 -10.67
CA VAL A 105 -2.11 18.61 -11.67
C VAL A 105 -2.41 18.09 -13.06
N ILE A 106 -2.55 16.77 -13.23
CA ILE A 106 -2.92 16.17 -14.53
C ILE A 106 -4.28 16.70 -15.04
N ARG A 107 -5.17 17.06 -14.14
CA ARG A 107 -6.46 17.73 -14.49
C ARG A 107 -6.36 19.23 -14.71
N GLY A 108 -5.14 19.80 -14.62
CA GLY A 108 -4.85 21.21 -14.91
C GLY A 108 -4.97 22.16 -13.72
N TYR A 109 -5.15 21.67 -12.49
CA TYR A 109 -5.10 22.54 -11.29
C TYR A 109 -3.67 22.94 -10.98
N SER A 110 -3.45 24.25 -10.72
CA SER A 110 -2.11 24.81 -10.54
C SER A 110 -1.86 25.43 -9.15
N ASN A 111 -2.91 25.66 -8.38
CA ASN A 111 -2.80 26.34 -7.09
C ASN A 111 -3.06 25.37 -5.93
N ILE A 112 -2.10 24.47 -5.71
CA ILE A 112 -2.19 23.41 -4.73
C ILE A 112 -1.17 23.65 -3.62
N THR A 113 -1.59 23.51 -2.36
CA THR A 113 -0.71 23.52 -1.19
C THR A 113 -0.92 22.23 -0.39
N ILE A 114 0.16 21.53 -0.09
CA ILE A 114 0.16 20.36 0.80
C ILE A 114 0.56 20.81 2.20
N TYR A 115 -0.21 20.43 3.21
CA TYR A 115 0.06 20.64 4.63
C TYR A 115 0.36 19.29 5.26
N ALA A 116 1.50 19.13 5.93
CA ALA A 116 1.92 17.88 6.50
C ALA A 116 2.64 18.06 7.85
N GLU A 117 2.28 17.27 8.84
CA GLU A 117 2.95 17.27 10.14
C GLU A 117 4.40 16.82 10.02
N LYS A 118 4.67 15.83 9.14
CA LYS A 118 6.00 15.29 8.84
C LYS A 118 6.07 14.78 7.40
N LEU A 119 7.29 14.64 6.88
CA LEU A 119 7.54 14.22 5.49
C LEU A 119 8.23 12.85 5.40
N ASP A 120 8.80 12.38 6.50
CA ASP A 120 9.50 11.10 6.61
C ASP A 120 8.82 10.16 7.62
N SER A 121 9.30 8.94 7.71
CA SER A 121 8.83 7.93 8.66
C SER A 121 7.30 7.71 8.60
N LEU A 122 6.73 7.85 7.40
CA LEU A 122 5.31 7.64 7.14
C LEU A 122 5.02 6.15 6.87
N ALA A 123 3.78 5.71 7.13
CA ALA A 123 3.33 4.35 6.77
C ALA A 123 3.63 4.01 5.30
N SER A 124 3.61 4.99 4.41
CA SER A 124 3.92 4.85 2.98
C SER A 124 5.34 4.36 2.70
N HIS A 125 6.32 4.73 3.53
CA HIS A 125 7.72 4.31 3.37
C HIS A 125 7.94 2.86 3.79
N TYR A 126 7.17 2.37 4.75
CA TYR A 126 7.35 1.04 5.34
C TYR A 126 6.56 -0.06 4.62
N ALA A 127 5.62 0.27 3.75
CA ALA A 127 4.81 -0.71 3.05
C ALA A 127 5.64 -1.69 2.20
N GLY A 128 5.19 -2.95 2.09
CA GLY A 128 5.93 -4.01 1.41
C GLY A 128 6.06 -3.85 -0.10
N GLY A 129 5.00 -3.46 -0.78
CA GLY A 129 5.01 -3.19 -2.23
C GLY A 129 4.32 -4.23 -3.11
N LEU A 130 3.63 -5.21 -2.56
CA LEU A 130 2.74 -6.08 -3.33
C LEU A 130 1.48 -5.33 -3.74
N LEU A 131 1.14 -5.34 -5.03
CA LEU A 131 -0.17 -4.89 -5.50
C LEU A 131 -1.18 -6.00 -5.26
N ALA A 132 -1.95 -5.88 -4.20
CA ALA A 132 -3.09 -6.70 -3.87
C ALA A 132 -4.01 -5.95 -2.88
N PRO A 133 -5.34 -5.95 -3.06
CA PRO A 133 -6.29 -5.28 -2.18
C PRO A 133 -6.57 -6.13 -0.93
N VAL A 134 -5.56 -6.26 -0.07
CA VAL A 134 -5.56 -7.09 1.14
C VAL A 134 -5.40 -6.24 2.40
N SER A 135 -5.67 -6.83 3.56
CA SER A 135 -5.57 -6.14 4.87
C SER A 135 -6.45 -4.89 4.94
N MET A 136 -7.68 -5.04 4.50
CA MET A 136 -8.74 -4.04 4.51
C MET A 136 -9.99 -4.64 5.13
N ASP A 137 -10.87 -3.76 5.63
CA ASP A 137 -12.23 -4.11 6.03
C ASP A 137 -13.22 -3.38 5.12
N ASN A 138 -13.95 -4.10 4.29
CA ASN A 138 -14.90 -3.54 3.33
C ASN A 138 -16.28 -4.17 3.48
N ASP A 139 -17.30 -3.33 3.60
CA ASP A 139 -18.67 -3.76 3.44
C ASP A 139 -18.89 -4.33 2.03
N HIS A 140 -19.67 -5.41 1.96
CA HIS A 140 -19.91 -6.11 0.69
C HIS A 140 -20.51 -5.18 -0.39
N GLU A 141 -21.35 -4.23 0.00
CA GLU A 141 -21.96 -3.26 -0.91
C GLU A 141 -20.95 -2.28 -1.53
N MET A 142 -19.83 -2.04 -0.83
CA MET A 142 -18.78 -1.12 -1.28
C MET A 142 -17.72 -1.80 -2.13
N GLN A 143 -17.67 -3.13 -2.13
CA GLN A 143 -16.65 -3.90 -2.85
C GLN A 143 -16.53 -3.53 -4.35
N PRO A 144 -17.63 -3.31 -5.12
CA PRO A 144 -17.50 -2.91 -6.52
C PRO A 144 -16.78 -1.58 -6.75
N ILE A 145 -16.90 -0.64 -5.80
CA ILE A 145 -16.18 0.64 -5.86
C ILE A 145 -14.70 0.40 -5.60
N ILE A 146 -14.37 -0.39 -4.59
CA ILE A 146 -12.99 -0.76 -4.26
C ILE A 146 -12.33 -1.49 -5.42
N ASP A 147 -13.03 -2.43 -6.05
CA ASP A 147 -12.55 -3.17 -7.22
C ASP A 147 -12.23 -2.23 -8.38
N GLN A 148 -13.12 -1.27 -8.66
CA GLN A 148 -12.90 -0.31 -9.75
C GLN A 148 -11.71 0.63 -9.45
N ILE A 149 -11.59 1.10 -8.20
CA ILE A 149 -10.46 1.90 -7.74
C ILE A 149 -9.15 1.12 -7.91
N GLY A 150 -9.14 -0.15 -7.49
CA GLY A 150 -7.97 -1.01 -7.63
C GLY A 150 -7.61 -1.31 -9.08
N ILE A 151 -8.59 -1.50 -9.95
CA ILE A 151 -8.37 -1.69 -11.40
C ILE A 151 -7.75 -0.44 -12.02
N ASP A 152 -8.21 0.76 -11.64
CA ASP A 152 -7.64 2.01 -12.13
C ASP A 152 -6.20 2.21 -11.61
N ALA A 153 -5.93 1.83 -10.36
CA ALA A 153 -4.59 1.83 -9.80
C ALA A 153 -3.67 0.82 -10.50
N TYR A 154 -4.17 -0.39 -10.78
CA TYR A 154 -3.41 -1.39 -11.54
C TYR A 154 -2.99 -0.85 -12.90
N ARG A 155 -3.89 -0.20 -13.64
CA ARG A 155 -3.57 0.41 -14.95
C ARG A 155 -2.46 1.45 -14.84
N PHE A 156 -2.46 2.26 -13.78
CA PHE A 156 -1.40 3.22 -13.51
C PHE A 156 -0.05 2.51 -13.34
N TYR A 157 0.03 1.53 -12.44
CA TYR A 157 1.28 0.82 -12.16
C TYR A 157 1.75 -0.07 -13.33
N ASP A 158 0.84 -0.70 -14.07
CA ASP A 158 1.16 -1.44 -15.29
C ASP A 158 1.77 -0.50 -16.35
N GLY A 159 1.24 0.72 -16.45
CA GLY A 159 1.82 1.77 -17.30
C GLY A 159 3.25 2.11 -16.90
N VAL A 160 3.53 2.27 -15.61
CA VAL A 160 4.90 2.49 -15.08
C VAL A 160 5.79 1.28 -15.36
N ALA A 161 5.32 0.07 -15.05
CA ALA A 161 6.08 -1.18 -15.22
C ALA A 161 6.43 -1.49 -16.68
N ARG A 162 5.65 -0.97 -17.63
CA ARG A 162 5.86 -1.14 -19.08
C ARG A 162 6.46 0.07 -19.77
N ASP A 163 6.98 1.03 -18.99
CA ASP A 163 7.59 2.27 -19.52
C ASP A 163 6.64 3.10 -20.42
N LYS A 164 5.35 3.10 -20.07
CA LYS A 164 4.30 3.85 -20.77
C LYS A 164 3.81 5.08 -19.99
N ASN A 165 4.39 5.33 -18.82
CA ASN A 165 4.10 6.51 -18.02
C ASN A 165 5.23 7.51 -18.18
N ASP A 166 4.91 8.78 -18.44
CA ASP A 166 5.93 9.80 -18.70
C ASP A 166 6.53 10.37 -17.40
N ASP A 167 5.78 10.37 -16.32
CA ASP A 167 6.17 10.96 -15.02
C ASP A 167 6.85 9.96 -14.08
N PHE A 168 6.56 8.66 -14.24
CA PHE A 168 7.07 7.57 -13.39
C PHE A 168 7.78 6.53 -14.24
N LYS A 169 9.02 6.18 -13.89
CA LYS A 169 9.87 5.32 -14.73
C LYS A 169 10.40 4.07 -14.04
N LYS A 170 10.55 4.08 -12.73
CA LYS A 170 11.31 3.05 -12.00
C LYS A 170 10.54 2.43 -10.83
N GLY A 171 9.44 3.04 -10.44
CA GLY A 171 8.75 2.71 -9.21
C GLY A 171 7.92 1.43 -9.25
N ALA A 172 7.62 0.86 -10.42
CA ALA A 172 6.86 -0.38 -10.54
C ALA A 172 7.48 -1.34 -11.55
N ARG A 173 7.32 -2.64 -11.32
CA ARG A 173 7.74 -3.69 -12.27
C ARG A 173 6.82 -4.90 -12.18
N LEU A 174 6.73 -5.67 -13.27
CA LEU A 174 6.02 -6.94 -13.28
C LEU A 174 6.85 -7.99 -12.55
N VAL A 175 6.24 -8.60 -11.55
CA VAL A 175 6.85 -9.66 -10.73
C VAL A 175 5.77 -10.69 -10.43
N PRO A 176 5.99 -11.99 -10.70
CA PRO A 176 4.99 -13.00 -10.38
C PRO A 176 4.66 -13.00 -8.89
N SER A 177 3.36 -13.08 -8.59
CA SER A 177 2.86 -13.14 -7.22
C SER A 177 2.14 -14.45 -6.95
N TYR A 178 2.37 -15.02 -5.77
CA TYR A 178 1.88 -16.33 -5.36
C TYR A 178 1.06 -16.23 -4.08
N PHE A 179 -0.09 -16.90 -4.05
CA PHE A 179 -1.03 -16.92 -2.92
C PHE A 179 -1.49 -18.33 -2.59
N ASN A 180 -2.01 -18.57 -1.38
CA ASN A 180 -2.62 -19.84 -1.01
C ASN A 180 -3.81 -20.19 -1.91
N SER A 181 -4.62 -19.19 -2.22
CA SER A 181 -5.82 -19.35 -3.03
C SER A 181 -6.16 -18.07 -3.81
N ARG A 182 -7.03 -18.18 -4.79
CA ARG A 182 -7.55 -17.02 -5.53
C ARG A 182 -8.27 -16.05 -4.61
N LYS A 183 -9.01 -16.55 -3.63
CA LYS A 183 -9.75 -15.74 -2.66
C LYS A 183 -8.81 -14.86 -1.83
N ASP A 184 -7.66 -15.41 -1.40
CA ASP A 184 -6.71 -14.71 -0.53
C ASP A 184 -5.95 -13.59 -1.25
N SER A 185 -5.96 -13.59 -2.58
CA SER A 185 -5.27 -12.56 -3.38
C SER A 185 -6.04 -11.23 -3.45
N GLY A 186 -7.37 -11.28 -3.39
CA GLY A 186 -8.22 -10.14 -3.71
C GLY A 186 -8.17 -9.68 -5.18
N LEU A 187 -7.45 -10.41 -6.07
CA LEU A 187 -7.18 -10.01 -7.46
C LEU A 187 -8.18 -10.56 -8.48
N GLU A 188 -9.05 -11.49 -8.10
CA GLU A 188 -10.02 -12.06 -9.03
C GLU A 188 -10.91 -11.01 -9.74
N PRO A 189 -11.34 -9.90 -9.11
CA PRO A 189 -12.06 -8.84 -9.80
C PRO A 189 -11.28 -8.14 -10.92
N TYR A 190 -9.94 -8.28 -10.96
CA TYR A 190 -9.04 -7.67 -11.95
C TYR A 190 -8.84 -8.57 -13.16
N VAL A 191 -9.04 -9.90 -12.98
CA VAL A 191 -8.88 -10.89 -14.04
C VAL A 191 -9.87 -10.63 -15.18
N GLY A 192 -9.35 -10.69 -16.41
CA GLY A 192 -10.12 -10.41 -17.62
C GLY A 192 -10.39 -8.92 -17.89
N LYS A 193 -10.13 -8.03 -16.94
CA LYS A 193 -10.22 -6.57 -17.13
C LYS A 193 -8.86 -5.92 -17.33
N VAL A 194 -7.87 -6.28 -16.49
CA VAL A 194 -6.51 -5.75 -16.51
C VAL A 194 -5.45 -6.81 -16.25
N MET A 195 -5.83 -7.95 -15.67
CA MET A 195 -4.95 -9.07 -15.38
C MET A 195 -5.33 -10.33 -16.15
N ARG A 196 -4.34 -11.18 -16.41
CA ARG A 196 -4.55 -12.52 -16.96
C ARG A 196 -5.10 -13.46 -15.89
N PRO A 197 -5.77 -14.56 -16.29
CA PRO A 197 -6.20 -15.59 -15.35
C PRO A 197 -5.03 -16.16 -14.55
N ALA A 198 -5.28 -16.40 -13.26
CA ALA A 198 -4.34 -17.09 -12.38
C ALA A 198 -4.15 -18.53 -12.80
N LYS A 199 -2.97 -19.08 -12.50
CA LYS A 199 -2.61 -20.47 -12.72
C LYS A 199 -2.39 -21.20 -11.40
N ASP A 200 -2.77 -22.48 -11.35
CA ASP A 200 -2.36 -23.35 -10.27
C ASP A 200 -0.95 -23.91 -10.58
N VAL A 201 -0.01 -23.72 -9.66
CA VAL A 201 1.39 -24.07 -9.84
C VAL A 201 1.93 -24.82 -8.62
N VAL A 202 3.04 -25.50 -8.80
CA VAL A 202 3.83 -26.06 -7.69
C VAL A 202 5.15 -25.29 -7.64
N LEU A 203 5.43 -24.65 -6.50
CA LEU A 203 6.74 -24.08 -6.21
C LEU A 203 7.65 -25.20 -5.69
N ASP A 204 8.80 -25.37 -6.32
CA ASP A 204 9.86 -26.30 -5.92
C ASP A 204 11.06 -25.50 -5.41
N PHE A 205 11.41 -25.69 -4.15
CA PHE A 205 12.49 -24.96 -3.49
C PHE A 205 13.86 -25.63 -3.62
N GLY A 206 13.94 -26.75 -4.35
CA GLY A 206 15.21 -27.45 -4.59
C GLY A 206 15.79 -28.22 -3.39
N ASN A 207 15.12 -28.18 -2.24
CA ASN A 207 15.53 -28.84 -1.00
C ASN A 207 14.61 -30.04 -0.62
N GLY A 208 13.77 -30.49 -1.54
CA GLY A 208 12.77 -31.53 -1.31
C GLY A 208 11.43 -30.99 -0.80
N THR A 209 11.32 -29.70 -0.58
CA THR A 209 10.05 -29.04 -0.17
C THR A 209 9.37 -28.40 -1.37
N THR A 210 8.07 -28.64 -1.50
CA THR A 210 7.23 -28.01 -2.52
C THR A 210 5.98 -27.39 -1.91
N ARG A 211 5.37 -26.40 -2.61
CA ARG A 211 4.10 -25.77 -2.21
C ARG A 211 3.19 -25.62 -3.42
N GLN A 212 1.93 -26.04 -3.28
CA GLN A 212 0.89 -25.70 -4.25
C GLN A 212 0.45 -24.28 -4.02
N MET A 213 0.44 -23.46 -5.06
CA MET A 213 0.14 -22.04 -4.99
C MET A 213 -0.71 -21.61 -6.19
N VAL A 214 -1.39 -20.48 -6.03
CA VAL A 214 -2.02 -19.74 -7.14
C VAL A 214 -1.07 -18.64 -7.58
N ALA A 215 -0.75 -18.60 -8.87
CA ALA A 215 0.19 -17.66 -9.47
C ALA A 215 -0.50 -16.66 -10.37
N TYR A 216 -0.19 -15.37 -10.19
CA TYR A 216 -0.50 -14.28 -11.12
C TYR A 216 0.81 -13.83 -11.77
N ASP A 217 0.99 -14.13 -13.06
CA ASP A 217 2.23 -13.85 -13.80
C ASP A 217 2.44 -12.36 -14.12
N ASP A 218 1.39 -11.58 -14.05
CA ASP A 218 1.37 -10.13 -14.21
C ASP A 218 1.12 -9.38 -12.89
N GLY A 219 1.55 -9.99 -11.78
CA GLY A 219 1.65 -9.31 -10.50
C GLY A 219 2.55 -8.07 -10.62
N ILE A 220 2.26 -7.06 -9.81
CA ILE A 220 3.05 -5.82 -9.80
C ILE A 220 3.72 -5.66 -8.44
N PHE A 221 5.04 -5.51 -8.47
CA PHE A 221 5.82 -5.03 -7.35
C PHE A 221 5.94 -3.51 -7.44
N MET A 222 5.55 -2.83 -6.36
CA MET A 222 5.69 -1.39 -6.20
C MET A 222 6.91 -1.11 -5.31
N ASN A 223 7.97 -0.56 -5.88
CA ASN A 223 9.09 -0.06 -5.10
C ASN A 223 8.68 1.24 -4.41
N THR A 224 8.22 1.13 -3.18
CA THR A 224 7.62 2.23 -2.44
C THR A 224 8.58 3.40 -2.22
N ALA A 225 9.87 3.13 -2.06
CA ALA A 225 10.88 4.17 -1.93
C ALA A 225 11.08 4.96 -3.24
N LEU A 226 11.20 4.26 -4.37
CA LEU A 226 11.33 4.93 -5.67
C LEU A 226 10.06 5.68 -6.05
N LEU A 227 8.88 5.10 -5.83
CA LEU A 227 7.60 5.77 -6.11
C LEU A 227 7.41 7.03 -5.25
N MET A 228 7.81 6.99 -3.96
CA MET A 228 7.78 8.19 -3.12
C MET A 228 8.74 9.26 -3.64
N ALA A 229 9.94 8.88 -4.07
CA ALA A 229 10.90 9.81 -4.67
C ALA A 229 10.35 10.42 -5.97
N GLU A 230 9.82 9.61 -6.89
CA GLU A 230 9.21 10.07 -8.14
C GLU A 230 8.01 11.00 -7.88
N LEU A 231 7.17 10.70 -6.86
CA LEU A 231 6.08 11.59 -6.45
C LEU A 231 6.61 12.93 -5.93
N HIS A 232 7.65 12.93 -5.09
CA HIS A 232 8.27 14.18 -4.61
C HIS A 232 8.92 14.97 -5.73
N ASP A 233 9.59 14.31 -6.67
CA ASP A 233 10.17 14.96 -7.84
C ASP A 233 9.08 15.62 -8.71
N PHE A 234 7.94 14.93 -8.90
CA PHE A 234 6.80 15.50 -9.60
C PHE A 234 6.25 16.75 -8.88
N ILE A 235 6.05 16.67 -7.55
CA ILE A 235 5.59 17.80 -6.72
C ILE A 235 6.53 19.00 -6.84
N ASN A 236 7.83 18.77 -6.78
CA ASN A 236 8.86 19.81 -6.90
C ASN A 236 8.87 20.42 -8.31
N THR A 237 8.82 19.59 -9.36
CA THR A 237 8.81 20.02 -10.76
C THR A 237 7.60 20.91 -11.08
N HIS A 238 6.45 20.64 -10.47
CA HIS A 238 5.23 21.42 -10.65
C HIS A 238 5.09 22.56 -9.62
N HIS A 239 6.14 22.85 -8.84
CA HIS A 239 6.18 23.93 -7.85
C HIS A 239 5.05 23.89 -6.83
N ILE A 240 4.56 22.70 -6.47
CA ILE A 240 3.53 22.54 -5.44
C ILE A 240 4.16 22.83 -4.08
N LYS A 241 3.57 23.75 -3.35
CA LYS A 241 4.08 24.15 -2.05
C LYS A 241 3.77 23.09 -0.99
N ILE A 242 4.77 22.70 -0.19
CA ILE A 242 4.60 21.90 1.01
C ILE A 242 4.85 22.79 2.24
N ILE A 243 3.92 22.81 3.17
CA ILE A 243 4.02 23.50 4.44
C ILE A 243 4.06 22.45 5.55
N VAL A 244 5.17 22.42 6.29
CA VAL A 244 5.31 21.51 7.42
C VAL A 244 4.66 22.11 8.66
N GLY A 245 3.68 21.40 9.21
CA GLY A 245 2.95 21.78 10.39
C GLY A 245 1.70 20.91 10.59
N LYS A 246 1.29 20.72 11.85
CA LYS A 246 0.07 19.98 12.18
C LYS A 246 -1.14 20.89 11.96
N ILE A 247 -2.15 20.38 11.27
CA ILE A 247 -3.46 20.99 11.13
C ILE A 247 -4.41 20.28 12.11
N ASN A 248 -4.98 21.05 13.05
CA ASN A 248 -5.86 20.51 14.08
C ASN A 248 -7.35 20.67 13.74
N ALA A 249 -7.67 21.63 12.86
CA ALA A 249 -9.03 21.87 12.40
C ALA A 249 -9.04 22.40 10.96
N PHE A 250 -10.07 22.08 10.19
CA PHE A 250 -10.17 22.48 8.79
C PHE A 250 -10.28 24.00 8.60
N ASP A 251 -10.80 24.72 9.59
CA ASP A 251 -10.96 26.18 9.56
C ASP A 251 -9.65 26.95 9.76
N GLU A 252 -8.57 26.29 10.20
CA GLU A 252 -7.23 26.90 10.23
C GLU A 252 -6.70 27.21 8.82
N LEU A 253 -7.21 26.52 7.80
CA LEU A 253 -6.80 26.70 6.42
C LEU A 253 -7.61 27.81 5.75
N LYS A 254 -6.93 28.61 4.91
CA LYS A 254 -7.59 29.66 4.12
C LYS A 254 -8.35 29.12 2.92
N GLU A 255 -7.90 27.99 2.36
CA GLU A 255 -8.49 27.33 1.20
C GLU A 255 -9.92 26.88 1.52
N LYS A 256 -10.84 27.06 0.55
CA LYS A 256 -12.22 26.55 0.65
C LYS A 256 -12.29 25.06 0.41
N PHE A 257 -11.50 24.56 -0.55
CA PHE A 257 -11.48 23.15 -0.97
C PHE A 257 -10.29 22.44 -0.33
N ILE A 258 -10.57 21.43 0.46
CA ILE A 258 -9.57 20.71 1.26
C ILE A 258 -9.69 19.22 1.01
N PHE A 259 -8.58 18.57 0.67
CA PHE A 259 -8.49 17.12 0.68
C PHE A 259 -7.91 16.64 2.01
N ASN A 260 -8.66 15.83 2.72
CA ASN A 260 -8.17 15.17 3.93
C ASN A 260 -7.57 13.81 3.58
N CYS A 261 -6.24 13.76 3.51
CA CYS A 261 -5.42 12.57 3.27
C CYS A 261 -4.52 12.27 4.49
N SER A 262 -4.94 12.65 5.70
CA SER A 262 -4.11 12.65 6.90
C SER A 262 -3.90 11.26 7.55
N GLY A 263 -4.43 10.18 6.95
CA GLY A 263 -4.27 8.82 7.50
C GLY A 263 -4.79 8.73 8.94
N LEU A 264 -3.97 8.23 9.88
CA LEU A 264 -4.33 8.16 11.30
C LEU A 264 -4.63 9.53 11.92
N GLY A 265 -4.10 10.62 11.39
CA GLY A 265 -4.43 11.97 11.83
C GLY A 265 -5.91 12.32 11.70
N SER A 266 -6.67 11.61 10.86
CA SER A 266 -8.12 11.78 10.73
C SER A 266 -8.92 11.37 11.97
N ILE A 267 -8.33 10.57 12.89
CA ILE A 267 -8.96 10.26 14.18
C ILE A 267 -9.26 11.56 14.94
N GLU A 268 -8.28 12.47 14.99
CA GLU A 268 -8.43 13.77 15.66
C GLU A 268 -9.09 14.80 14.74
N LEU A 269 -8.58 14.95 13.52
CA LEU A 269 -8.97 16.01 12.58
C LEU A 269 -10.42 15.87 12.10
N ALA A 270 -10.85 14.68 11.74
CA ALA A 270 -12.21 14.38 11.29
C ALA A 270 -13.09 13.76 12.38
N LYS A 271 -12.54 13.54 13.60
CA LYS A 271 -13.20 12.86 14.72
C LYS A 271 -13.75 11.48 14.32
N ASP A 272 -12.99 10.76 13.46
CA ASP A 272 -13.40 9.46 12.94
C ASP A 272 -13.05 8.35 13.96
N THR A 273 -14.03 7.90 14.71
CA THR A 273 -13.88 6.85 15.72
C THR A 273 -13.86 5.43 15.13
N THR A 274 -14.12 5.28 13.84
CA THR A 274 -14.07 3.99 13.13
C THR A 274 -12.73 3.73 12.46
N LEU A 275 -11.82 4.71 12.51
CA LEU A 275 -10.46 4.60 12.03
C LEU A 275 -9.56 4.06 13.13
N VAL A 276 -8.89 2.96 12.88
CA VAL A 276 -8.07 2.25 13.87
C VAL A 276 -6.63 2.05 13.35
N PRO A 277 -5.62 2.16 14.23
CA PRO A 277 -4.26 1.77 13.89
C PRO A 277 -4.16 0.24 13.84
N VAL A 278 -3.57 -0.29 12.78
CA VAL A 278 -3.27 -1.72 12.66
C VAL A 278 -1.76 -1.91 12.65
N GLN A 279 -1.25 -2.54 13.71
CA GLN A 279 0.17 -2.81 13.88
C GLN A 279 0.62 -3.93 12.94
N GLY A 280 1.76 -3.73 12.29
CA GLY A 280 2.39 -4.70 11.40
C GLY A 280 3.89 -4.76 11.63
N HIS A 281 4.45 -5.99 11.56
CA HIS A 281 5.86 -6.29 11.76
C HIS A 281 6.49 -6.70 10.44
N LEU A 282 7.66 -6.13 10.15
CA LEU A 282 8.47 -6.45 8.97
C LEU A 282 9.94 -6.61 9.35
N ILE A 283 10.64 -7.44 8.61
CA ILE A 283 12.08 -7.61 8.71
C ILE A 283 12.68 -7.44 7.33
N MET A 284 13.59 -6.48 7.17
CA MET A 284 14.37 -6.34 5.95
C MET A 284 15.38 -7.47 5.84
N LEU A 285 15.65 -7.92 4.61
CA LEU A 285 16.65 -8.94 4.33
C LEU A 285 17.93 -8.31 3.78
N LYS A 286 19.06 -8.91 4.13
CA LYS A 286 20.40 -8.50 3.69
C LYS A 286 21.12 -9.64 3.00
N ASN A 287 22.14 -9.30 2.23
CA ASN A 287 23.05 -10.26 1.60
C ASN A 287 22.31 -11.33 0.78
N GLN A 288 21.18 -10.98 0.17
CA GLN A 288 20.47 -11.86 -0.76
C GLN A 288 21.02 -11.66 -2.17
N ALA A 289 20.95 -12.70 -3.00
CA ALA A 289 21.25 -12.59 -4.43
C ALA A 289 20.05 -11.93 -5.14
N PRO A 290 20.19 -10.73 -5.73
CA PRO A 290 19.07 -9.99 -6.32
C PRO A 290 18.30 -10.77 -7.39
N GLU A 291 18.99 -11.61 -8.17
CA GLU A 291 18.41 -12.47 -9.19
C GLU A 291 17.46 -13.53 -8.62
N ASN A 292 17.66 -13.93 -7.35
CA ASN A 292 16.82 -14.90 -6.65
C ASN A 292 15.62 -14.26 -5.97
N MET A 293 15.55 -12.91 -5.88
CA MET A 293 14.49 -12.17 -5.22
C MET A 293 13.49 -11.56 -6.21
N ASN A 294 13.16 -12.29 -7.29
CA ASN A 294 12.24 -11.80 -8.33
C ASN A 294 10.88 -12.50 -8.27
N TYR A 295 10.30 -12.57 -7.10
CA TYR A 295 8.97 -13.12 -6.84
C TYR A 295 8.33 -12.44 -5.62
N MET A 296 7.03 -12.57 -5.50
CA MET A 296 6.26 -12.14 -4.33
C MET A 296 5.40 -13.31 -3.84
N ILE A 297 5.36 -13.51 -2.54
CA ILE A 297 4.53 -14.54 -1.90
C ILE A 297 3.73 -13.90 -0.78
N LEU A 298 2.46 -14.26 -0.65
CA LEU A 298 1.61 -13.97 0.51
C LEU A 298 0.83 -15.23 0.89
N VAL A 299 1.02 -15.68 2.12
CA VAL A 299 0.40 -16.88 2.69
C VAL A 299 -0.21 -16.54 4.05
N TYR A 300 -1.50 -16.83 4.24
CA TYR A 300 -2.16 -16.68 5.53
C TYR A 300 -2.00 -17.92 6.38
N PHE A 301 -1.65 -17.74 7.66
CA PHE A 301 -1.52 -18.82 8.64
C PHE A 301 -2.68 -18.88 9.63
N GLY A 302 -3.43 -17.78 9.79
CA GLY A 302 -4.62 -17.71 10.63
C GLY A 302 -4.49 -16.82 11.86
N MET A 303 -5.49 -16.92 12.71
CA MET A 303 -5.65 -16.11 13.92
C MET A 303 -4.90 -16.71 15.11
N GLY A 304 -4.43 -15.84 15.98
CA GLY A 304 -3.77 -16.22 17.23
C GLY A 304 -3.82 -15.12 18.27
N LYS A 305 -2.95 -15.24 19.29
CA LYS A 305 -2.75 -14.21 20.33
C LYS A 305 -1.30 -13.80 20.39
N THR A 306 -1.05 -12.51 20.65
CA THR A 306 0.27 -12.00 21.00
C THR A 306 0.59 -12.30 22.47
N GLU A 307 1.84 -12.06 22.90
CA GLU A 307 2.19 -12.16 24.32
C GLU A 307 1.42 -11.16 25.19
N ALA A 308 0.97 -10.03 24.61
CA ALA A 308 0.13 -9.03 25.28
C ALA A 308 -1.38 -9.36 25.20
N ASP A 309 -1.74 -10.61 24.85
CA ASP A 309 -3.12 -11.12 24.68
C ASP A 309 -3.98 -10.38 23.66
N GLN A 310 -3.35 -9.68 22.69
CA GLN A 310 -4.04 -9.05 21.57
C GLN A 310 -4.33 -10.08 20.47
N ASN A 311 -5.47 -9.96 19.80
CA ASN A 311 -5.75 -10.76 18.61
C ASN A 311 -4.77 -10.40 17.51
N VAL A 312 -4.21 -11.40 16.84
CA VAL A 312 -3.30 -11.23 15.71
C VAL A 312 -3.69 -12.17 14.58
N GLU A 313 -3.82 -11.62 13.38
CA GLU A 313 -3.79 -12.43 12.17
C GLU A 313 -2.34 -12.51 11.70
N ARG A 314 -1.85 -13.72 11.48
CA ARG A 314 -0.50 -13.98 11.02
C ARG A 314 -0.51 -14.40 9.57
N SER A 315 0.34 -13.77 8.81
CA SER A 315 0.67 -14.13 7.44
C SER A 315 2.19 -14.19 7.27
N PHE A 316 2.63 -14.93 6.29
CA PHE A 316 3.98 -14.82 5.78
C PHE A 316 3.91 -14.16 4.40
N TYR A 317 4.64 -13.08 4.23
CA TYR A 317 4.87 -12.52 2.92
C TYR A 317 6.35 -12.22 2.70
N ILE A 318 6.75 -12.28 1.45
CA ILE A 318 8.07 -11.89 1.01
C ILE A 318 7.96 -11.11 -0.31
N PHE A 319 8.66 -9.98 -0.38
CA PHE A 319 8.70 -9.11 -1.56
C PHE A 319 10.12 -8.63 -1.81
N PRO A 320 10.51 -8.33 -3.08
CA PRO A 320 11.84 -7.85 -3.43
C PRO A 320 12.03 -6.35 -3.11
N LYS A 321 11.71 -5.96 -1.88
CA LYS A 321 11.85 -4.58 -1.39
C LYS A 321 13.31 -4.30 -1.04
N HIS A 322 13.73 -3.06 -1.33
CA HIS A 322 15.00 -2.57 -0.88
C HIS A 322 14.88 -1.13 -0.35
N LEU A 323 15.73 -0.74 0.58
CA LEU A 323 15.72 0.62 1.14
C LEU A 323 16.61 1.54 0.30
N PRO A 324 16.34 2.85 0.27
CA PRO A 324 17.28 3.83 -0.26
C PRO A 324 18.66 3.68 0.41
N ASP A 325 19.71 3.90 -0.34
CA ASP A 325 21.11 3.87 0.14
C ASP A 325 21.59 2.53 0.71
N SER A 326 20.80 1.45 0.57
CA SER A 326 21.26 0.09 0.90
C SER A 326 22.13 -0.50 -0.21
N ALA A 327 22.96 -1.49 0.14
CA ALA A 327 23.73 -2.22 -0.86
C ALA A 327 22.80 -3.00 -1.81
N PRO A 328 23.20 -3.23 -3.09
CA PRO A 328 22.34 -3.92 -4.06
C PRO A 328 21.87 -5.31 -3.62
N GLN A 329 22.66 -6.00 -2.79
CA GLN A 329 22.33 -7.31 -2.21
C GLN A 329 21.45 -7.22 -0.95
N ASP A 330 21.24 -6.03 -0.39
CA ASP A 330 20.34 -5.82 0.73
C ASP A 330 18.91 -5.67 0.19
N ILE A 331 18.36 -6.79 -0.24
CA ILE A 331 17.07 -6.86 -0.92
C ILE A 331 16.17 -7.89 -0.26
N GLY A 332 14.91 -7.54 -0.14
CA GLY A 332 13.86 -8.37 0.41
C GLY A 332 13.30 -7.82 1.71
N VAL A 333 12.03 -8.10 1.92
CA VAL A 333 11.32 -7.86 3.17
C VAL A 333 10.43 -9.05 3.44
N ILE A 334 10.43 -9.55 4.67
CA ILE A 334 9.47 -10.52 5.16
C ILE A 334 8.56 -9.91 6.22
N GLY A 335 7.34 -10.41 6.30
CA GLY A 335 6.31 -10.06 7.25
C GLY A 335 5.24 -11.16 7.23
N GLY A 336 4.14 -11.11 7.87
CA GLY A 336 3.60 -9.99 8.54
C GLY A 336 2.54 -10.36 9.55
N THR A 337 2.16 -9.34 10.25
CA THR A 337 1.10 -9.40 11.25
C THR A 337 0.05 -8.35 10.99
N PHE A 338 -1.16 -8.62 11.50
CA PHE A 338 -2.25 -7.69 11.52
C PHE A 338 -2.83 -7.69 12.94
N ILE A 339 -2.52 -6.65 13.72
CA ILE A 339 -2.96 -6.47 15.10
C ILE A 339 -3.74 -5.17 15.18
N GLU A 340 -5.06 -5.29 15.25
CA GLU A 340 -5.95 -4.14 15.32
C GLU A 340 -5.86 -3.45 16.69
N GLY A 341 -5.91 -2.12 16.70
CA GLY A 341 -5.76 -1.31 17.91
C GLY A 341 -4.35 -1.37 18.49
N GLY A 342 -3.35 -1.70 17.67
CA GLY A 342 -1.95 -1.74 18.11
C GLY A 342 -1.45 -0.39 18.61
N SER A 343 -0.60 -0.42 19.64
CA SER A 343 -0.02 0.76 20.29
C SER A 343 1.50 0.66 20.37
N PRO A 344 2.23 1.78 20.29
CA PRO A 344 3.66 1.80 20.54
C PRO A 344 4.07 1.24 21.92
N ASP A 345 3.18 1.33 22.92
CA ASP A 345 3.41 0.78 24.27
C ASP A 345 3.42 -0.76 24.29
N LYS A 346 2.90 -1.40 23.25
CA LYS A 346 2.85 -2.86 23.09
C LYS A 346 3.46 -3.25 21.75
N PRO A 347 4.79 -3.24 21.60
CA PRO A 347 5.45 -3.49 20.32
C PRO A 347 5.36 -4.95 19.84
N ASN A 348 4.95 -5.91 20.70
CA ASN A 348 4.79 -7.33 20.35
C ASN A 348 6.04 -7.92 19.66
N ASN A 349 7.23 -7.66 20.20
CA ASN A 349 8.51 -7.97 19.55
C ASN A 349 8.71 -9.45 19.22
N LYS A 350 8.03 -10.36 19.92
CA LYS A 350 8.08 -11.80 19.62
C LYS A 350 7.54 -12.14 18.23
N GLU A 351 6.66 -11.30 17.69
CA GLU A 351 6.10 -11.51 16.35
C GLU A 351 7.19 -11.51 15.26
N TYR A 352 8.31 -10.80 15.46
CA TYR A 352 9.45 -10.87 14.54
C TYR A 352 10.09 -12.27 14.47
N ASP A 353 10.24 -12.93 15.62
CA ASP A 353 10.83 -14.26 15.68
C ASP A 353 9.87 -15.29 15.06
N LEU A 354 8.57 -15.15 15.31
CA LEU A 354 7.54 -16.01 14.69
C LEU A 354 7.48 -15.83 13.16
N ILE A 355 7.70 -14.63 12.64
CA ILE A 355 7.80 -14.40 11.17
C ILE A 355 8.97 -15.20 10.59
N ILE A 356 10.13 -15.22 11.25
CA ILE A 356 11.30 -15.98 10.79
C ILE A 356 11.02 -17.48 10.85
N GLU A 357 10.40 -17.96 11.93
CA GLU A 357 10.01 -19.37 12.07
C GLU A 357 9.03 -19.78 10.96
N GLN A 358 8.03 -18.96 10.66
CA GLN A 358 7.05 -19.20 9.61
C GLN A 358 7.72 -19.19 8.22
N ALA A 359 8.65 -18.28 7.98
CA ALA A 359 9.42 -18.23 6.74
C ALA A 359 10.24 -19.50 6.53
N ASN A 360 10.98 -19.92 7.55
CA ASN A 360 11.74 -21.18 7.51
C ASN A 360 10.83 -22.39 7.26
N ALA A 361 9.71 -22.49 7.96
CA ALA A 361 8.74 -23.56 7.79
C ALA A 361 8.11 -23.57 6.39
N PHE A 362 7.82 -22.39 5.83
CA PHE A 362 7.27 -22.28 4.48
C PHE A 362 8.25 -22.83 3.42
N PHE A 363 9.51 -22.43 3.51
CA PHE A 363 10.55 -22.87 2.57
C PHE A 363 11.18 -24.23 2.91
N GLY A 364 10.82 -24.87 4.03
CA GLY A 364 11.40 -26.12 4.47
C GLY A 364 12.87 -26.01 4.86
N LEU A 365 13.25 -24.85 5.43
CA LEU A 365 14.58 -24.58 5.97
C LEU A 365 14.64 -25.01 7.45
N LYS A 366 15.86 -25.35 7.93
CA LYS A 366 16.08 -25.81 9.32
C LYS A 366 16.47 -24.65 10.21
#